data_3b6cbee5237d10b8b44486a86990fd63
#
_entry.id   3b6cbee5237d10b8b44486a86990fd63
#
_cell.length_a   1.000
_cell.length_b   1.000
_cell.length_c   1.000
_cell.angle_alpha   90.00
_cell.angle_beta   90.00
_cell.angle_gamma   90.00
#
_symmetry.space_group_name_H-M   'P 1'
#
loop_
_entity.id
_entity.type
_entity.pdbx_description
1 polymer ?
#
loop_
_entity_poly.entity_id
_entity_poly.type
_entity_poly.pdbx_seq_one_letter_code
_entity_poly.pdbx_strand_id
1 'polypeptide(L)'
;DYSGAHINISTKENIPEDFFQLSLNMGGKFNTLGKDRYQMDCSGSLLKTPGVDAAALDMPLMEFDKYVKTRNIFDTSFSASKKSSLPELGGNLGFGKNFGMGNQTLSLLASFSASNGYQNMEDAFYKTFEATGTVQDDFSYDSFAQELKLAALGYLGYTLRRSDRIGYTFFYARNAIDTYQRREGTDAEGHELTGSNNIMHIYTLQNHQLNGIHNFGEGDRWQLTWGGSYSKTGSEEPDRRQVMYVKDNDGSLRLFKLNRQETMRYFGSLDEEEWNANLAMRWKWNDTSHLKLGFNYKDKNRDYSLNKLNPVITDIYNTDGFLNQQNIADGQIVVQRVMQPKDSYRAGNEIYSAYLLTDFYPTEALLVNLGLRYEMS
;
A
#
# COMPACT_ATOMS: atom_id res chain seq x y z
N ASP A 1 -10.17 -15.87 10.48
CA ASP A 1 -8.77 -16.33 10.35
C ASP A 1 -7.82 -15.16 10.36
N TYR A 2 -7.22 -14.91 11.53
CA TYR A 2 -6.17 -13.92 11.70
C TYR A 2 -4.81 -14.57 11.49
N SER A 3 -4.29 -14.48 10.30
CA SER A 3 -2.87 -14.72 10.03
C SER A 3 -2.17 -13.38 9.82
N GLY A 4 -2.05 -12.55 10.85
CA GLY A 4 -1.41 -11.25 10.70
C GLY A 4 -1.40 -10.43 11.99
N ALA A 5 -0.65 -9.32 12.00
CA ALA A 5 -0.62 -8.38 13.11
C ALA A 5 -1.89 -7.51 13.13
N HIS A 6 -2.45 -7.27 14.30
CA HIS A 6 -3.47 -6.25 14.51
C HIS A 6 -2.79 -4.93 14.88
N ILE A 7 -3.01 -3.90 14.08
CA ILE A 7 -2.51 -2.55 14.36
C ILE A 7 -3.69 -1.71 14.84
N ASN A 8 -3.63 -1.26 16.09
CA ASN A 8 -4.59 -0.31 16.63
C ASN A 8 -3.94 1.08 16.69
N ILE A 9 -4.50 2.02 15.95
CA ILE A 9 -4.04 3.41 15.92
C ILE A 9 -5.02 4.23 16.76
N SER A 10 -4.56 4.72 17.90
CA SER A 10 -5.28 5.69 18.71
C SER A 10 -4.56 7.04 18.70
N THR A 11 -5.29 8.11 18.52
CA THR A 11 -4.75 9.47 18.66
C THR A 11 -4.70 9.88 20.11
N LYS A 12 -3.80 10.84 20.43
CA LYS A 12 -3.83 11.52 21.72
C LYS A 12 -5.11 12.36 21.79
N GLU A 13 -6.08 11.87 22.51
CA GLU A 13 -7.41 12.47 22.65
C GLU A 13 -7.40 13.73 23.52
N ASN A 14 -6.35 13.94 24.32
CA ASN A 14 -6.11 15.14 25.09
C ASN A 14 -4.87 15.85 24.57
N ILE A 15 -5.04 17.10 24.16
CA ILE A 15 -3.95 18.01 23.84
C ILE A 15 -3.61 18.73 25.15
N PRO A 16 -2.48 18.40 25.82
CA PRO A 16 -2.17 18.98 27.13
C PRO A 16 -1.90 20.49 27.07
N GLU A 17 -1.33 20.95 25.95
CA GLU A 17 -0.98 22.36 25.69
C GLU A 17 -1.14 22.65 24.20
N ASP A 18 -1.51 23.89 23.88
CA ASP A 18 -1.52 24.36 22.50
C ASP A 18 -0.11 24.31 21.93
N PHE A 19 0.05 23.77 20.72
CA PHE A 19 1.36 23.67 20.09
C PHE A 19 1.32 23.92 18.59
N PHE A 20 2.43 24.40 18.08
CA PHE A 20 2.78 24.39 16.67
C PHE A 20 4.18 23.84 16.51
N GLN A 21 4.35 22.83 15.68
CA GLN A 21 5.63 22.18 15.46
C GLN A 21 5.93 22.10 13.98
N LEU A 22 7.12 22.53 13.60
CA LEU A 22 7.69 22.32 12.27
C LEU A 22 9.03 21.60 12.45
N SER A 23 9.19 20.47 11.75
CA SER A 23 10.44 19.72 11.72
C SER A 23 10.85 19.52 10.28
N LEU A 24 12.11 19.76 9.97
CA LEU A 24 12.73 19.45 8.69
C LEU A 24 13.90 18.54 8.95
N ASN A 25 14.02 17.49 8.17
CA ASN A 25 15.12 16.54 8.26
C ASN A 25 15.72 16.31 6.88
N MET A 26 17.03 16.18 6.86
CA MET A 26 17.82 15.84 5.69
C MET A 26 18.82 14.75 6.06
N GLY A 27 18.95 13.75 5.18
CA GLY A 27 19.86 12.64 5.40
C GLY A 27 20.36 12.05 4.07
N GLY A 28 21.14 11.00 4.19
CA GLY A 28 21.61 10.25 3.03
C GLY A 28 22.46 9.06 3.45
N LYS A 29 22.48 8.05 2.60
CA LYS A 29 23.32 6.86 2.76
C LYS A 29 24.59 7.04 1.92
N PHE A 30 25.76 6.68 2.45
CA PHE A 30 27.05 6.85 1.74
C PHE A 30 27.13 6.10 0.42
N ASN A 31 26.44 4.96 0.31
CA ASN A 31 26.36 4.17 -0.92
C ASN A 31 25.31 4.68 -1.91
N THR A 32 24.58 5.76 -1.58
CA THR A 32 23.46 6.26 -2.40
C THR A 32 23.62 7.74 -2.72
N LEU A 33 23.89 8.59 -1.71
CA LEU A 33 23.93 10.04 -1.87
C LEU A 33 24.96 10.49 -2.92
N GLY A 34 24.52 11.23 -3.91
CA GLY A 34 25.35 11.73 -5.02
C GLY A 34 25.80 10.65 -6.01
N LYS A 35 25.41 9.38 -5.78
CA LYS A 35 25.72 8.28 -6.70
C LYS A 35 24.73 8.25 -7.87
N ASP A 36 25.20 7.66 -8.96
CA ASP A 36 24.36 7.37 -10.10
C ASP A 36 23.26 6.37 -9.73
N ARG A 37 22.08 6.60 -10.21
CA ARG A 37 20.95 5.68 -10.16
C ARG A 37 20.29 5.59 -11.52
N TYR A 38 19.68 4.48 -11.79
CA TYR A 38 18.87 4.31 -12.98
C TYR A 38 17.40 4.27 -12.60
N GLN A 39 16.58 4.84 -13.46
CA GLN A 39 15.13 4.86 -13.29
C GLN A 39 14.49 4.69 -14.65
N MET A 40 13.54 3.75 -14.75
CA MET A 40 12.71 3.63 -15.93
C MET A 40 11.70 4.79 -15.94
N ASP A 41 11.20 5.13 -17.12
CA ASP A 41 10.21 6.20 -17.25
C ASP A 41 8.97 5.91 -16.38
N CYS A 42 8.62 6.83 -15.50
CA CYS A 42 7.50 6.72 -14.54
C CYS A 42 6.59 7.96 -14.58
N SER A 43 6.36 8.53 -15.76
CA SER A 43 5.59 9.78 -15.93
C SER A 43 6.13 10.97 -15.11
N GLY A 44 7.39 10.89 -14.68
CA GLY A 44 8.14 11.99 -14.06
C GLY A 44 7.89 12.26 -12.60
N SER A 45 6.96 11.58 -11.92
CA SER A 45 6.67 11.87 -10.51
C SER A 45 6.02 10.70 -9.77
N LEU A 46 6.51 10.42 -8.54
CA LEU A 46 5.86 9.48 -7.62
C LEU A 46 4.52 10.00 -7.06
N LEU A 47 4.15 11.24 -7.32
CA LEU A 47 2.82 11.77 -6.99
C LEU A 47 1.74 11.33 -7.98
N LYS A 48 2.14 10.97 -9.20
CA LYS A 48 1.24 10.46 -10.23
C LYS A 48 1.28 8.93 -10.24
N THR A 49 0.14 8.33 -10.51
CA THR A 49 0.03 6.91 -10.84
C THR A 49 0.14 6.80 -12.35
N PRO A 50 1.21 6.20 -12.91
CA PRO A 50 1.24 5.90 -14.33
C PRO A 50 0.15 4.89 -14.66
N GLY A 51 -0.33 4.91 -15.87
CA GLY A 51 -1.48 4.09 -16.25
C GLY A 51 -1.41 3.55 -17.67
N VAL A 52 -2.46 2.88 -18.00
CA VAL A 52 -2.82 2.44 -19.33
C VAL A 52 -4.20 3.04 -19.65
N ASP A 53 -4.47 3.31 -20.90
CA ASP A 53 -5.80 3.79 -21.32
C ASP A 53 -6.88 2.80 -20.87
N ALA A 54 -7.70 3.21 -19.89
CA ALA A 54 -8.74 2.36 -19.31
C ALA A 54 -9.74 1.90 -20.37
N ALA A 55 -10.06 2.77 -21.37
CA ALA A 55 -10.96 2.41 -22.45
C ALA A 55 -10.42 1.23 -23.28
N ALA A 56 -9.11 1.10 -23.42
CA ALA A 56 -8.49 -0.01 -24.12
C ALA A 56 -8.66 -1.34 -23.37
N LEU A 57 -8.69 -1.32 -22.03
CA LEU A 57 -8.83 -2.52 -21.23
C LEU A 57 -10.24 -3.15 -21.31
N ASP A 58 -11.26 -2.34 -21.53
CA ASP A 58 -12.65 -2.78 -21.58
C ASP A 58 -13.11 -3.20 -23.01
N MET A 59 -12.28 -2.96 -24.03
CA MET A 59 -12.62 -3.27 -25.41
C MET A 59 -12.64 -4.78 -25.70
N PRO A 60 -13.50 -5.28 -26.61
CA PRO A 60 -13.34 -6.61 -27.20
C PRO A 60 -11.96 -6.78 -27.84
N LEU A 61 -11.40 -8.01 -27.80
CA LEU A 61 -10.03 -8.25 -28.27
C LEU A 61 -9.76 -7.78 -29.72
N MET A 62 -10.71 -7.98 -30.63
CA MET A 62 -10.55 -7.56 -32.03
C MET A 62 -10.53 -6.02 -32.19
N GLU A 63 -11.23 -5.30 -31.33
CA GLU A 63 -11.21 -3.83 -31.31
C GLU A 63 -9.93 -3.33 -30.66
N PHE A 64 -9.50 -3.96 -29.57
CA PHE A 64 -8.25 -3.68 -28.88
C PHE A 64 -7.05 -3.72 -29.85
N ASP A 65 -6.91 -4.79 -30.65
CA ASP A 65 -5.81 -4.93 -31.61
C ASP A 65 -5.76 -3.80 -32.64
N LYS A 66 -6.92 -3.31 -33.07
CA LYS A 66 -6.99 -2.17 -33.98
C LYS A 66 -6.68 -0.87 -33.26
N TYR A 67 -7.17 -0.72 -32.03
CA TYR A 67 -7.02 0.49 -31.24
C TYR A 67 -5.54 0.76 -30.88
N VAL A 68 -4.82 -0.24 -30.40
CA VAL A 68 -3.42 -0.10 -30.01
C VAL A 68 -2.47 0.22 -31.19
N LYS A 69 -2.84 -0.15 -32.42
CA LYS A 69 -2.10 0.22 -33.63
C LYS A 69 -2.21 1.69 -33.99
N THR A 70 -3.27 2.34 -33.59
CA THR A 70 -3.55 3.73 -33.96
C THR A 70 -3.28 4.73 -32.83
N ARG A 71 -3.14 4.26 -31.60
CA ARG A 71 -2.97 5.10 -30.40
C ARG A 71 -1.96 4.49 -29.45
N ASN A 72 -1.12 5.34 -28.88
CA ASN A 72 -0.34 4.94 -27.72
C ASN A 72 -1.27 4.85 -26.49
N ILE A 73 -1.39 3.66 -25.93
CA ILE A 73 -2.22 3.40 -24.73
C ILE A 73 -1.45 3.46 -23.42
N PHE A 74 -0.13 3.70 -23.47
CA PHE A 74 0.75 3.67 -22.31
C PHE A 74 1.27 5.06 -21.97
N ASP A 75 1.25 5.43 -20.70
CA ASP A 75 1.84 6.69 -20.20
C ASP A 75 3.37 6.62 -20.12
N THR A 76 3.95 5.42 -20.12
CA THR A 76 5.35 5.16 -19.85
C THR A 76 5.99 4.25 -20.89
N SER A 77 7.33 4.24 -20.94
CA SER A 77 8.11 3.42 -21.86
C SER A 77 9.04 2.45 -21.11
N PHE A 78 9.73 1.57 -21.82
CA PHE A 78 10.79 0.71 -21.27
C PHE A 78 12.15 1.40 -21.20
N SER A 79 12.24 2.66 -21.57
CA SER A 79 13.50 3.40 -21.55
C SER A 79 13.90 3.72 -20.11
N ALA A 80 15.13 3.42 -19.77
CA ALA A 80 15.74 3.80 -18.51
C ALA A 80 16.66 5.00 -18.68
N SER A 81 16.64 5.91 -17.72
CA SER A 81 17.52 7.07 -17.69
C SER A 81 18.41 7.06 -16.46
N LYS A 82 19.62 7.57 -16.62
CA LYS A 82 20.58 7.76 -15.55
C LYS A 82 20.30 9.09 -14.86
N LYS A 83 20.26 9.08 -13.52
CA LYS A 83 20.06 10.26 -12.66
C LYS A 83 21.00 10.19 -11.47
N SER A 84 21.20 11.29 -10.77
CA SER A 84 21.90 11.29 -9.47
C SER A 84 20.91 11.16 -8.33
N SER A 85 21.28 10.39 -7.30
CA SER A 85 20.51 10.30 -6.06
C SER A 85 20.72 11.57 -5.24
N LEU A 86 19.60 12.24 -4.91
CA LEU A 86 19.60 13.45 -4.09
C LEU A 86 19.64 13.08 -2.61
N PRO A 87 19.88 14.06 -1.69
CA PRO A 87 19.66 13.85 -0.27
C PRO A 87 18.23 13.41 0.03
N GLU A 88 18.07 12.55 1.02
CA GLU A 88 16.77 12.24 1.59
C GLU A 88 16.23 13.49 2.29
N LEU A 89 15.03 13.89 1.96
CA LEU A 89 14.37 15.06 2.54
C LEU A 89 13.07 14.65 3.18
N GLY A 90 12.82 15.19 4.38
CA GLY A 90 11.57 14.98 5.07
C GLY A 90 11.16 16.19 5.88
N GLY A 91 9.87 16.26 6.20
CA GLY A 91 9.32 17.32 7.03
C GLY A 91 8.04 16.87 7.71
N ASN A 92 7.80 17.45 8.88
CA ASN A 92 6.58 17.29 9.64
C ASN A 92 6.06 18.65 10.06
N LEU A 93 4.76 18.84 9.91
CA LEU A 93 4.00 19.98 10.40
C LEU A 93 2.97 19.45 11.39
N GLY A 94 2.95 19.97 12.60
CA GLY A 94 2.00 19.61 13.65
C GLY A 94 1.36 20.84 14.27
N PHE A 95 0.07 20.77 14.51
CA PHE A 95 -0.72 21.80 15.14
C PHE A 95 -1.71 21.18 16.12
N GLY A 96 -1.80 21.72 17.32
CA GLY A 96 -2.79 21.33 18.32
C GLY A 96 -3.30 22.52 19.08
N LYS A 97 -4.62 22.61 19.26
CA LYS A 97 -5.26 23.70 19.98
C LYS A 97 -6.53 23.27 20.70
N ASN A 98 -6.70 23.79 21.93
CA ASN A 98 -7.90 23.66 22.71
C ASN A 98 -8.67 24.99 22.80
N PHE A 99 -9.94 24.94 22.60
CA PHE A 99 -10.87 26.06 22.74
C PHE A 99 -11.80 25.77 23.91
N GLY A 100 -11.58 26.44 25.03
CA GLY A 100 -12.41 26.34 26.24
C GLY A 100 -13.69 27.16 26.05
N MET A 101 -14.84 26.53 26.33
CA MET A 101 -16.18 27.14 26.30
C MET A 101 -16.91 26.81 27.60
N GLY A 102 -16.49 27.45 28.69
CA GLY A 102 -16.99 27.15 30.05
C GLY A 102 -16.60 25.74 30.49
N ASN A 103 -17.59 24.84 30.68
CA ASN A 103 -17.34 23.44 31.07
C ASN A 103 -17.10 22.51 29.87
N GLN A 104 -17.02 23.07 28.67
CA GLN A 104 -16.84 22.33 27.41
C GLN A 104 -15.49 22.65 26.81
N THR A 105 -14.96 21.74 26.02
CA THR A 105 -13.69 21.95 25.32
C THR A 105 -13.78 21.40 23.91
N LEU A 106 -13.44 22.20 22.94
CA LEU A 106 -13.21 21.78 21.56
C LEU A 106 -11.70 21.63 21.34
N SER A 107 -11.24 20.44 20.98
CA SER A 107 -9.85 20.12 20.71
C SER A 107 -9.64 19.91 19.22
N LEU A 108 -8.67 20.57 18.63
CA LEU A 108 -8.28 20.42 17.22
C LEU A 108 -6.82 20.02 17.14
N LEU A 109 -6.53 18.90 16.45
CA LEU A 109 -5.17 18.46 16.13
C LEU A 109 -5.08 18.21 14.64
N ALA A 110 -4.00 18.69 14.03
CA ALA A 110 -3.66 18.42 12.65
C ALA A 110 -2.16 18.12 12.54
N SER A 111 -1.82 17.14 11.73
CA SER A 111 -0.44 16.80 11.43
C SER A 111 -0.32 16.41 9.96
N PHE A 112 0.78 16.84 9.35
CA PHE A 112 1.16 16.47 8.00
C PHE A 112 2.62 16.08 7.97
N SER A 113 2.96 14.99 7.29
CA SER A 113 4.32 14.57 7.06
C SER A 113 4.57 14.20 5.61
N ALA A 114 5.75 14.54 5.13
CA ALA A 114 6.23 14.16 3.81
C ALA A 114 7.69 13.75 3.89
N SER A 115 8.08 12.71 3.18
CA SER A 115 9.49 12.35 3.02
C SER A 115 9.74 11.72 1.65
N ASN A 116 10.90 12.03 1.06
CA ASN A 116 11.39 11.44 -0.17
C ASN A 116 12.79 10.88 0.08
N GLY A 117 13.00 9.61 -0.20
CA GLY A 117 14.23 8.91 0.03
C GLY A 117 14.70 8.12 -1.17
N TYR A 118 15.98 7.73 -1.15
CA TYR A 118 16.64 6.95 -2.19
C TYR A 118 17.40 5.78 -1.60
N GLN A 119 17.47 4.70 -2.35
CA GLN A 119 18.28 3.53 -1.99
C GLN A 119 18.90 2.92 -3.23
N ASN A 120 20.22 2.79 -3.20
CA ASN A 120 20.98 2.02 -4.18
C ASN A 120 21.51 0.76 -3.51
N MET A 121 21.40 -0.35 -4.20
CA MET A 121 21.98 -1.63 -3.84
C MET A 121 22.67 -2.15 -5.11
N GLU A 122 23.98 -2.25 -5.06
CA GLU A 122 24.83 -2.70 -6.17
C GLU A 122 25.48 -4.04 -5.80
N ASP A 123 25.83 -4.84 -6.79
CA ASP A 123 26.45 -6.16 -6.63
C ASP A 123 25.64 -7.13 -5.74
N ALA A 124 24.32 -7.01 -5.75
CA ALA A 124 23.47 -7.97 -5.08
C ALA A 124 23.32 -9.24 -5.90
N PHE A 125 22.94 -10.34 -5.24
CA PHE A 125 22.72 -11.61 -5.92
C PHE A 125 21.37 -12.22 -5.52
N TYR A 126 20.84 -13.01 -6.45
CA TYR A 126 19.64 -13.81 -6.26
C TYR A 126 19.94 -15.22 -6.75
N LYS A 127 19.82 -16.21 -5.87
CA LYS A 127 19.99 -17.62 -6.21
C LYS A 127 18.82 -18.42 -5.71
N THR A 128 18.31 -19.30 -6.55
CA THR A 128 17.33 -20.32 -6.17
C THR A 128 17.95 -21.71 -6.31
N PHE A 129 17.49 -22.61 -5.49
CA PHE A 129 18.00 -23.98 -5.42
C PHE A 129 16.83 -24.97 -5.52
N GLU A 130 17.07 -26.08 -6.17
CA GLU A 130 16.21 -27.24 -6.05
C GLU A 130 16.35 -27.90 -4.67
N ALA A 131 15.42 -28.79 -4.33
CA ALA A 131 15.50 -29.57 -3.09
C ALA A 131 16.77 -30.43 -2.97
N THR A 132 17.40 -30.75 -4.12
CA THR A 132 18.69 -31.49 -4.23
C THR A 132 19.92 -30.61 -3.96
N GLY A 133 19.74 -29.28 -3.85
CA GLY A 133 20.84 -28.31 -3.71
C GLY A 133 21.42 -27.83 -5.04
N THR A 134 20.88 -28.26 -6.18
CA THR A 134 21.27 -27.76 -7.50
C THR A 134 20.79 -26.33 -7.67
N VAL A 135 21.65 -25.45 -8.17
CA VAL A 135 21.30 -24.05 -8.48
C VAL A 135 20.32 -24.04 -9.65
N GLN A 136 19.18 -23.38 -9.47
CA GLN A 136 18.20 -23.14 -10.54
C GLN A 136 18.43 -21.80 -11.21
N ASP A 137 18.37 -20.72 -10.45
CA ASP A 137 18.63 -19.38 -10.95
C ASP A 137 19.87 -18.82 -10.25
N ASP A 138 20.74 -18.17 -10.98
CA ASP A 138 21.92 -17.46 -10.46
C ASP A 138 22.06 -16.11 -11.14
N PHE A 139 21.57 -15.07 -10.47
CA PHE A 139 21.59 -13.71 -10.99
C PHE A 139 22.36 -12.76 -10.08
N SER A 140 23.16 -11.89 -10.67
CA SER A 140 23.61 -10.64 -10.06
C SER A 140 22.69 -9.49 -10.49
N TYR A 141 22.51 -8.51 -9.61
CA TYR A 141 21.69 -7.36 -9.94
C TYR A 141 22.06 -6.09 -9.16
N ASP A 142 21.82 -4.96 -9.83
CA ASP A 142 21.79 -3.65 -9.20
C ASP A 142 20.33 -3.21 -9.04
N SER A 143 20.00 -2.64 -7.89
CA SER A 143 18.66 -2.14 -7.58
C SER A 143 18.71 -0.70 -7.13
N PHE A 144 17.84 0.12 -7.70
CA PHE A 144 17.72 1.55 -7.44
C PHE A 144 16.27 1.85 -7.10
N ALA A 145 16.03 2.33 -5.87
CA ALA A 145 14.70 2.66 -5.41
C ALA A 145 14.57 4.13 -5.05
N GLN A 146 13.41 4.70 -5.34
CA GLN A 146 12.96 5.98 -4.83
C GLN A 146 11.65 5.78 -4.09
N GLU A 147 11.53 6.35 -2.90
CA GLU A 147 10.33 6.23 -2.05
C GLU A 147 9.82 7.62 -1.69
N LEU A 148 8.52 7.83 -1.85
CA LEU A 148 7.78 9.02 -1.42
C LEU A 148 6.70 8.62 -0.43
N LYS A 149 6.79 9.12 0.79
CA LYS A 149 5.79 8.93 1.85
C LYS A 149 5.08 10.23 2.13
N LEU A 150 3.77 10.18 2.20
CA LEU A 150 2.89 11.28 2.62
C LEU A 150 1.95 10.75 3.69
N ALA A 151 1.76 11.51 4.76
CA ALA A 151 0.72 11.21 5.72
C ALA A 151 0.07 12.49 6.25
N ALA A 152 -1.22 12.42 6.53
CA ALA A 152 -2.00 13.47 7.15
C ALA A 152 -2.88 12.88 8.26
N LEU A 153 -2.97 13.57 9.37
CA LEU A 153 -3.83 13.25 10.49
C LEU A 153 -4.61 14.50 10.89
N GLY A 154 -5.91 14.36 11.06
CA GLY A 154 -6.79 15.36 11.63
C GLY A 154 -7.58 14.76 12.79
N TYR A 155 -7.72 15.49 13.87
CA TYR A 155 -8.59 15.12 14.99
C TYR A 155 -9.41 16.33 15.44
N LEU A 156 -10.69 16.11 15.62
CA LEU A 156 -11.65 17.06 16.19
C LEU A 156 -12.33 16.39 17.36
N GLY A 157 -12.08 16.87 18.59
CA GLY A 157 -12.65 16.36 19.82
C GLY A 157 -13.55 17.38 20.49
N TYR A 158 -14.72 16.96 20.93
CA TYR A 158 -15.62 17.78 21.71
C TYR A 158 -15.92 17.10 23.04
N THR A 159 -15.49 17.74 24.11
CA THR A 159 -15.72 17.31 25.50
C THR A 159 -16.82 18.16 26.11
N LEU A 160 -17.93 17.53 26.42
CA LEU A 160 -19.12 18.19 26.96
C LEU A 160 -19.01 18.37 28.48
N ARG A 161 -18.43 17.38 29.18
CA ARG A 161 -18.12 17.33 30.60
C ARG A 161 -16.82 16.56 30.76
N ARG A 162 -16.23 16.51 31.95
CA ARG A 162 -14.94 15.79 32.16
C ARG A 162 -14.92 14.35 31.63
N SER A 163 -16.08 13.73 31.48
CA SER A 163 -16.21 12.32 31.14
C SER A 163 -17.01 12.03 29.86
N ASP A 164 -17.66 13.05 29.27
CA ASP A 164 -18.46 12.90 28.05
C ASP A 164 -17.73 13.50 26.86
N ARG A 165 -17.43 12.68 25.88
CA ARG A 165 -16.63 13.10 24.71
C ARG A 165 -17.14 12.47 23.43
N ILE A 166 -17.06 13.26 22.35
CA ILE A 166 -17.20 12.82 20.96
C ILE A 166 -15.92 13.21 20.22
N GLY A 167 -15.35 12.31 19.46
CA GLY A 167 -14.14 12.54 18.69
C GLY A 167 -14.31 12.05 17.25
N TYR A 168 -13.79 12.86 16.32
CA TYR A 168 -13.63 12.49 14.92
C TYR A 168 -12.16 12.50 14.57
N THR A 169 -11.68 11.40 13.95
CA THR A 169 -10.32 11.27 13.47
C THR A 169 -10.34 11.00 11.98
N PHE A 170 -9.55 11.74 11.25
CA PHE A 170 -9.20 11.49 9.86
C PHE A 170 -7.73 11.10 9.77
N PHE A 171 -7.44 10.04 9.03
CA PHE A 171 -6.07 9.62 8.74
C PHE A 171 -5.93 9.29 7.25
N TYR A 172 -4.88 9.80 6.65
CA TYR A 172 -4.48 9.48 5.29
C TYR A 172 -2.99 9.14 5.25
N ALA A 173 -2.64 8.09 4.54
CA ALA A 173 -1.26 7.74 4.25
C ALA A 173 -1.12 7.28 2.80
N ARG A 174 -0.05 7.70 2.15
CA ARG A 174 0.35 7.23 0.83
C ARG A 174 1.84 6.95 0.83
N ASN A 175 2.19 5.74 0.40
CA ASN A 175 3.57 5.33 0.17
C ASN A 175 3.71 4.90 -1.29
N ALA A 176 4.58 5.56 -2.04
CA ALA A 176 4.92 5.21 -3.42
C ALA A 176 6.39 4.85 -3.51
N ILE A 177 6.68 3.65 -3.99
CA ILE A 177 8.03 3.12 -4.16
C ILE A 177 8.19 2.75 -5.63
N ASP A 178 9.17 3.34 -6.31
CA ASP A 178 9.59 2.96 -7.65
C ASP A 178 10.96 2.29 -7.58
N THR A 179 11.02 1.04 -8.02
CA THR A 179 12.24 0.22 -7.98
C THR A 179 12.60 -0.22 -9.39
N TYR A 180 13.79 0.17 -9.84
CA TYR A 180 14.40 -0.30 -11.07
C TYR A 180 15.55 -1.25 -10.75
N GLN A 181 15.61 -2.39 -11.46
CA GLN A 181 16.67 -3.38 -11.32
C GLN A 181 17.29 -3.67 -12.70
N ARG A 182 18.62 -3.70 -12.77
CA ARG A 182 19.36 -4.33 -13.85
C ARG A 182 19.87 -5.66 -13.34
N ARG A 183 19.78 -6.69 -14.14
CA ARG A 183 20.23 -8.02 -13.74
C ARG A 183 20.83 -8.79 -14.90
N GLU A 184 21.77 -9.66 -14.56
CA GLU A 184 22.39 -10.61 -15.48
C GLU A 184 22.68 -11.92 -14.75
N GLY A 185 22.63 -13.03 -15.44
CA GLY A 185 22.84 -14.33 -14.84
C GLY A 185 22.32 -15.48 -15.69
N THR A 186 22.12 -16.62 -15.05
CA THR A 186 21.61 -17.82 -15.70
C THR A 186 20.32 -18.29 -15.09
N ASP A 187 19.39 -18.79 -15.92
CA ASP A 187 18.17 -19.45 -15.47
C ASP A 187 18.38 -20.97 -15.27
N ALA A 188 17.31 -21.65 -14.82
CA ALA A 188 17.31 -23.09 -14.58
C ALA A 188 17.64 -23.96 -15.81
N GLU A 189 17.44 -23.44 -17.01
CA GLU A 189 17.74 -24.12 -18.27
C GLU A 189 19.13 -23.78 -18.83
N GLY A 190 19.90 -22.93 -18.11
CA GLY A 190 21.26 -22.54 -18.46
C GLY A 190 21.34 -21.41 -19.50
N HIS A 191 20.26 -20.67 -19.73
CA HIS A 191 20.33 -19.51 -20.60
C HIS A 191 21.06 -18.36 -19.92
N GLU A 192 22.02 -17.75 -20.61
CA GLU A 192 22.64 -16.50 -20.19
C GLU A 192 21.68 -15.33 -20.47
N LEU A 193 21.18 -14.72 -19.41
CA LEU A 193 20.16 -13.68 -19.49
C LEU A 193 20.70 -12.34 -19.00
N THR A 194 20.29 -11.27 -19.66
CA THR A 194 20.51 -9.89 -19.22
C THR A 194 19.24 -9.08 -19.41
N GLY A 195 18.99 -8.11 -18.56
CA GLY A 195 17.80 -7.28 -18.71
C GLY A 195 17.50 -6.38 -17.54
N SER A 196 16.27 -5.91 -17.49
CA SER A 196 15.80 -5.01 -16.44
C SER A 196 14.37 -5.30 -16.02
N ASN A 197 14.09 -4.92 -14.80
CA ASN A 197 12.75 -4.98 -14.20
C ASN A 197 12.47 -3.65 -13.52
N ASN A 198 11.26 -3.13 -13.69
CA ASN A 198 10.76 -1.97 -12.95
C ASN A 198 9.45 -2.32 -12.29
N ILE A 199 9.36 -2.04 -11.01
CA ILE A 199 8.15 -2.23 -10.21
C ILE A 199 7.88 -0.93 -9.45
N MET A 200 6.74 -0.33 -9.69
CA MET A 200 6.21 0.75 -8.88
C MET A 200 5.09 0.20 -8.00
N HIS A 201 5.19 0.38 -6.69
CA HIS A 201 4.12 0.08 -5.76
C HIS A 201 3.60 1.36 -5.14
N ILE A 202 2.28 1.50 -5.09
CA ILE A 202 1.60 2.61 -4.43
C ILE A 202 0.62 2.03 -3.43
N TYR A 203 0.82 2.34 -2.16
CA TYR A 203 -0.08 1.98 -1.09
C TYR A 203 -0.77 3.23 -0.58
N THR A 204 -2.09 3.18 -0.48
CA THR A 204 -2.91 4.26 0.08
C THR A 204 -3.79 3.72 1.20
N LEU A 205 -3.92 4.51 2.25
CA LEU A 205 -4.87 4.26 3.33
C LEU A 205 -5.58 5.56 3.65
N GLN A 206 -6.89 5.54 3.61
CA GLN A 206 -7.76 6.60 4.12
C GLN A 206 -8.65 6.00 5.20
N ASN A 207 -8.72 6.66 6.35
CA ASN A 207 -9.54 6.19 7.46
C ASN A 207 -10.27 7.37 8.10
N HIS A 208 -11.55 7.17 8.35
CA HIS A 208 -12.43 8.08 9.06
C HIS A 208 -12.98 7.35 10.27
N GLN A 209 -12.86 7.94 11.45
CA GLN A 209 -13.36 7.36 12.69
C GLN A 209 -14.19 8.39 13.44
N LEU A 210 -15.35 7.97 13.91
CA LEU A 210 -16.19 8.73 14.82
C LEU A 210 -16.43 7.89 16.07
N ASN A 211 -16.12 8.42 17.24
CA ASN A 211 -16.26 7.71 18.50
C ASN A 211 -16.87 8.59 19.57
N GLY A 212 -17.52 7.96 20.54
CA GLY A 212 -18.11 8.64 21.69
C GLY A 212 -18.01 7.82 22.96
N ILE A 213 -17.83 8.53 24.08
CA ILE A 213 -17.85 7.99 25.43
C ILE A 213 -18.79 8.87 26.25
N HIS A 214 -19.78 8.28 26.90
CA HIS A 214 -20.76 8.96 27.72
C HIS A 214 -20.89 8.25 29.06
N ASN A 215 -20.72 8.99 30.15
CA ASN A 215 -20.90 8.47 31.49
C ASN A 215 -22.18 9.06 32.12
N PHE A 216 -22.98 8.23 32.77
CA PHE A 216 -24.23 8.63 33.36
C PHE A 216 -24.60 7.78 34.57
N GLY A 217 -25.64 8.21 35.27
CA GLY A 217 -26.05 7.64 36.53
C GLY A 217 -25.28 8.21 37.72
N GLU A 218 -25.73 7.93 38.93
CA GLU A 218 -25.09 8.37 40.14
C GLU A 218 -23.67 7.76 40.27
N GLY A 219 -22.63 8.60 40.42
CA GLY A 219 -21.25 8.17 40.52
C GLY A 219 -20.68 7.58 39.20
N ASP A 220 -21.20 7.97 38.03
CA ASP A 220 -20.79 7.48 36.74
C ASP A 220 -20.79 5.94 36.64
N ARG A 221 -21.84 5.33 37.18
CA ARG A 221 -21.98 3.86 37.20
C ARG A 221 -22.14 3.24 35.81
N TRP A 222 -22.67 4.01 34.89
CA TRP A 222 -22.88 3.57 33.52
C TRP A 222 -21.96 4.30 32.55
N GLN A 223 -21.38 3.56 31.64
CA GLN A 223 -20.60 4.14 30.54
C GLN A 223 -21.03 3.51 29.23
N LEU A 224 -21.49 4.36 28.33
CA LEU A 224 -21.73 4.00 26.93
C LEU A 224 -20.51 4.39 26.10
N THR A 225 -19.97 3.43 25.36
CA THR A 225 -18.90 3.65 24.37
C THR A 225 -19.42 3.20 23.01
N TRP A 226 -19.29 4.06 22.02
CA TRP A 226 -19.66 3.73 20.66
C TRP A 226 -18.61 4.25 19.70
N GLY A 227 -18.53 3.61 18.53
CA GLY A 227 -17.63 4.03 17.47
C GLY A 227 -18.08 3.50 16.13
N GLY A 228 -17.70 4.23 15.10
CA GLY A 228 -17.83 3.82 13.72
C GLY A 228 -16.60 4.23 12.93
N SER A 229 -16.18 3.42 12.00
CA SER A 229 -15.09 3.78 11.08
C SER A 229 -15.37 3.33 9.67
N TYR A 230 -14.88 4.12 8.74
CA TYR A 230 -14.77 3.78 7.32
C TYR A 230 -13.31 3.85 6.91
N SER A 231 -12.81 2.79 6.29
CA SER A 231 -11.46 2.72 5.75
C SER A 231 -11.51 2.39 4.27
N LYS A 232 -10.67 3.08 3.51
CA LYS A 232 -10.36 2.72 2.13
C LYS A 232 -8.86 2.48 2.00
N THR A 233 -8.50 1.28 1.53
CA THR A 233 -7.11 0.87 1.32
C THR A 233 -6.92 0.53 -0.15
N GLY A 234 -5.88 1.09 -0.77
CA GLY A 234 -5.48 0.80 -2.13
C GLY A 234 -4.07 0.21 -2.17
N SER A 235 -3.86 -0.75 -3.04
CA SER A 235 -2.54 -1.26 -3.40
C SER A 235 -2.47 -1.35 -4.92
N GLU A 236 -1.57 -0.58 -5.52
CA GLU A 236 -1.44 -0.48 -6.96
C GLU A 236 -0.03 -0.91 -7.40
N GLU A 237 0.04 -1.73 -8.45
CA GLU A 237 1.20 -1.90 -9.31
C GLU A 237 0.88 -1.28 -10.68
N PRO A 238 1.02 0.04 -10.81
CA PRO A 238 0.43 0.77 -11.94
C PRO A 238 1.12 0.51 -13.27
N ASP A 239 2.30 -0.06 -13.30
CA ASP A 239 2.99 -0.44 -14.54
C ASP A 239 4.25 -1.24 -14.23
N ARG A 240 4.09 -2.51 -13.91
CA ARG A 240 5.23 -3.41 -13.77
C ARG A 240 5.76 -3.79 -15.14
N ARG A 241 7.04 -3.54 -15.41
CA ARG A 241 7.70 -3.77 -16.69
C ARG A 241 8.93 -4.63 -16.50
N GLN A 242 9.05 -5.67 -17.29
CA GLN A 242 10.25 -6.51 -17.36
C GLN A 242 10.63 -6.71 -18.82
N VAL A 243 11.90 -6.52 -19.10
CA VAL A 243 12.50 -6.89 -20.40
C VAL A 243 13.73 -7.73 -20.14
N MET A 244 13.78 -8.92 -20.77
CA MET A 244 14.89 -9.83 -20.65
C MET A 244 15.36 -10.27 -22.03
N TYR A 245 16.64 -10.40 -22.16
CA TYR A 245 17.33 -10.86 -23.36
C TYR A 245 18.18 -12.08 -23.03
N VAL A 246 18.20 -13.04 -23.93
CA VAL A 246 19.17 -14.12 -23.92
C VAL A 246 20.33 -13.73 -24.83
N LYS A 247 21.53 -14.00 -24.36
CA LYS A 247 22.77 -13.81 -25.14
C LYS A 247 23.06 -15.07 -25.91
N ASP A 248 23.06 -14.99 -27.24
CA ASP A 248 23.39 -16.10 -28.10
C ASP A 248 24.94 -16.29 -28.18
N ASN A 249 25.40 -17.42 -28.69
CA ASN A 249 26.82 -17.79 -28.74
C ASN A 249 27.70 -16.80 -29.55
N ASP A 250 27.11 -16.06 -30.47
CA ASP A 250 27.78 -15.02 -31.24
C ASP A 250 27.82 -13.65 -30.56
N GLY A 251 27.21 -13.56 -29.34
CA GLY A 251 27.10 -12.35 -28.55
C GLY A 251 25.90 -11.46 -28.91
N SER A 252 25.07 -11.86 -29.87
CA SER A 252 23.83 -11.15 -30.19
C SER A 252 22.80 -11.31 -29.07
N LEU A 253 21.94 -10.28 -28.86
CA LEU A 253 20.88 -10.30 -27.92
C LEU A 253 19.56 -10.64 -28.61
N ARG A 254 18.83 -11.56 -28.04
CA ARG A 254 17.51 -11.98 -28.48
C ARG A 254 16.51 -11.85 -27.36
N LEU A 255 15.33 -11.32 -27.64
CA LEU A 255 14.29 -11.17 -26.63
C LEU A 255 13.90 -12.53 -26.03
N PHE A 256 13.89 -12.61 -24.70
CA PHE A 256 13.57 -13.82 -23.98
C PHE A 256 12.08 -13.89 -23.65
N LYS A 257 11.45 -15.06 -23.89
CA LYS A 257 9.98 -15.24 -23.79
C LYS A 257 9.59 -16.45 -22.94
N LEU A 258 10.50 -17.06 -22.23
CA LEU A 258 10.24 -18.29 -21.50
C LEU A 258 10.18 -18.02 -19.97
N ASN A 259 9.45 -18.87 -19.26
CA ASN A 259 9.34 -18.95 -17.83
C ASN A 259 9.04 -17.60 -17.13
N ARG A 260 9.50 -17.44 -15.87
CA ARG A 260 9.31 -16.22 -15.06
C ARG A 260 10.16 -15.04 -15.53
N GLN A 261 11.09 -15.27 -16.43
CA GLN A 261 12.02 -14.26 -16.95
C GLN A 261 11.50 -13.63 -18.26
N GLU A 262 10.28 -13.96 -18.69
CA GLU A 262 9.69 -13.43 -19.92
C GLU A 262 9.56 -11.89 -19.88
N THR A 263 9.62 -11.28 -21.07
CA THR A 263 9.28 -9.86 -21.22
C THR A 263 7.79 -9.65 -21.00
N MET A 264 7.45 -8.77 -20.05
CA MET A 264 6.08 -8.57 -19.61
C MET A 264 5.78 -7.11 -19.26
N ARG A 265 4.47 -6.79 -19.27
CA ARG A 265 3.93 -5.52 -18.79
C ARG A 265 2.60 -5.74 -18.09
N TYR A 266 2.51 -5.37 -16.81
CA TYR A 266 1.36 -5.63 -15.96
C TYR A 266 0.87 -4.36 -15.26
N PHE A 267 -0.47 -4.29 -15.10
CA PHE A 267 -1.16 -3.24 -14.36
C PHE A 267 -2.06 -3.91 -13.33
N GLY A 268 -1.71 -3.77 -12.07
CA GLY A 268 -2.43 -4.39 -10.96
C GLY A 268 -3.04 -3.36 -10.04
N SER A 269 -4.26 -3.62 -9.57
CA SER A 269 -4.91 -2.83 -8.54
C SER A 269 -5.66 -3.71 -7.55
N LEU A 270 -5.63 -3.33 -6.29
CA LEU A 270 -6.45 -3.87 -5.23
C LEU A 270 -7.04 -2.69 -4.47
N ASP A 271 -8.37 -2.64 -4.44
CA ASP A 271 -9.15 -1.70 -3.66
C ASP A 271 -9.90 -2.46 -2.57
N GLU A 272 -9.84 -1.97 -1.35
CA GLU A 272 -10.54 -2.55 -0.20
C GLU A 272 -11.27 -1.45 0.57
N GLU A 273 -12.55 -1.65 0.84
CA GLU A 273 -13.38 -0.78 1.67
C GLU A 273 -13.84 -1.57 2.89
N GLU A 274 -13.76 -0.94 4.06
CA GLU A 274 -14.14 -1.57 5.31
C GLU A 274 -14.96 -0.60 6.16
N TRP A 275 -16.14 -1.05 6.60
CA TRP A 275 -16.96 -0.39 7.58
C TRP A 275 -16.89 -1.15 8.91
N ASN A 276 -16.68 -0.43 9.99
CA ASN A 276 -16.77 -1.00 11.34
C ASN A 276 -17.71 -0.17 12.18
N ALA A 277 -18.47 -0.86 13.02
CA ALA A 277 -19.28 -0.23 14.07
C ALA A 277 -19.11 -1.02 15.38
N ASN A 278 -19.01 -0.30 16.47
CA ASN A 278 -18.95 -0.90 17.80
C ASN A 278 -19.85 -0.15 18.77
N LEU A 279 -20.44 -0.88 19.70
CA LEU A 279 -21.26 -0.36 20.77
C LEU A 279 -20.99 -1.17 22.04
N ALA A 280 -20.71 -0.51 23.15
CA ALA A 280 -20.51 -1.20 24.42
C ALA A 280 -21.10 -0.42 25.58
N MET A 281 -21.72 -1.15 26.50
CA MET A 281 -22.23 -0.63 27.76
C MET A 281 -21.46 -1.26 28.91
N ARG A 282 -20.89 -0.44 29.77
CA ARG A 282 -20.24 -0.86 31.01
C ARG A 282 -21.06 -0.43 32.20
N TRP A 283 -21.32 -1.36 33.12
CA TRP A 283 -21.99 -1.12 34.39
C TRP A 283 -21.04 -1.43 35.55
N LYS A 284 -20.82 -0.47 36.40
CA LYS A 284 -20.09 -0.64 37.66
C LYS A 284 -21.07 -0.88 38.80
N TRP A 285 -20.97 -2.00 39.51
CA TRP A 285 -21.77 -2.22 40.69
C TRP A 285 -21.07 -1.82 41.99
N ASN A 286 -19.72 -1.63 41.90
CA ASN A 286 -18.90 -0.98 42.92
C ASN A 286 -17.71 -0.29 42.26
N ASP A 287 -16.81 0.32 43.06
CA ASP A 287 -15.71 1.13 42.54
C ASP A 287 -14.67 0.32 41.77
N THR A 288 -14.56 -0.99 42.04
CA THR A 288 -13.52 -1.87 41.48
C THR A 288 -14.08 -2.88 40.51
N SER A 289 -15.38 -3.17 40.54
CA SER A 289 -15.99 -4.27 39.77
C SER A 289 -16.95 -3.78 38.73
N HIS A 290 -16.91 -4.38 37.54
CA HIS A 290 -17.79 -3.98 36.45
C HIS A 290 -18.18 -5.13 35.51
N LEU A 291 -19.26 -4.96 34.80
CA LEU A 291 -19.74 -5.78 33.72
C LEU A 291 -19.75 -4.93 32.44
N LYS A 292 -19.23 -5.47 31.33
CA LYS A 292 -19.27 -4.83 30.02
C LYS A 292 -19.90 -5.76 29.00
N LEU A 293 -20.94 -5.29 28.36
CA LEU A 293 -21.58 -5.92 27.20
C LEU A 293 -21.23 -5.12 25.97
N GLY A 294 -20.83 -5.77 24.87
CA GLY A 294 -20.51 -5.06 23.63
C GLY A 294 -20.86 -5.85 22.38
N PHE A 295 -21.05 -5.09 21.31
CA PHE A 295 -21.34 -5.56 19.96
C PHE A 295 -20.38 -4.93 18.99
N ASN A 296 -19.91 -5.71 17.99
CA ASN A 296 -19.16 -5.18 16.88
C ASN A 296 -19.73 -5.72 15.57
N TYR A 297 -19.75 -4.85 14.57
CA TYR A 297 -20.06 -5.15 13.19
C TYR A 297 -18.91 -4.75 12.31
N LYS A 298 -18.59 -5.56 11.33
CA LYS A 298 -17.57 -5.29 10.31
C LYS A 298 -18.07 -5.78 8.97
N ASP A 299 -18.00 -4.92 7.97
CA ASP A 299 -18.23 -5.22 6.56
C ASP A 299 -17.00 -4.83 5.76
N LYS A 300 -16.47 -5.77 4.99
CA LYS A 300 -15.27 -5.60 4.19
C LYS A 300 -15.54 -6.07 2.77
N ASN A 301 -15.25 -5.21 1.82
CA ASN A 301 -15.35 -5.49 0.39
C ASN A 301 -14.00 -5.26 -0.28
N ARG A 302 -13.60 -6.19 -1.14
CA ARG A 302 -12.32 -6.17 -1.85
C ARG A 302 -12.54 -6.43 -3.32
N ASP A 303 -11.95 -5.56 -4.15
CA ASP A 303 -11.83 -5.70 -5.59
C ASP A 303 -10.36 -5.83 -5.97
N TYR A 304 -10.03 -6.84 -6.75
CA TYR A 304 -8.69 -7.05 -7.28
C TYR A 304 -8.74 -7.20 -8.79
N SER A 305 -7.83 -6.55 -9.50
CA SER A 305 -7.65 -6.70 -10.93
C SER A 305 -6.17 -6.68 -11.33
N LEU A 306 -5.82 -7.51 -12.31
CA LEU A 306 -4.50 -7.58 -12.92
C LEU A 306 -4.65 -7.66 -14.43
N ASN A 307 -4.21 -6.63 -15.13
CA ASN A 307 -4.19 -6.57 -16.58
C ASN A 307 -2.78 -6.84 -17.12
N LYS A 308 -2.65 -7.87 -17.93
CA LYS A 308 -1.38 -8.28 -18.54
C LYS A 308 -1.40 -7.90 -20.01
N LEU A 309 -0.46 -7.03 -20.39
CA LEU A 309 -0.28 -6.54 -21.75
C LEU A 309 1.12 -6.92 -22.25
N ASN A 310 1.29 -8.18 -22.63
CA ASN A 310 2.59 -8.71 -23.00
C ASN A 310 2.93 -8.30 -24.45
N PRO A 311 4.10 -7.68 -24.68
CA PRO A 311 4.56 -7.42 -26.02
C PRO A 311 5.06 -8.72 -26.67
N VAL A 312 4.50 -9.07 -27.82
CA VAL A 312 4.97 -10.16 -28.66
C VAL A 312 5.65 -9.57 -29.87
N ILE A 313 6.94 -9.81 -30.01
CA ILE A 313 7.79 -9.26 -31.06
C ILE A 313 7.97 -10.30 -32.16
N THR A 314 7.79 -9.90 -33.42
CA THR A 314 8.01 -10.77 -34.58
C THR A 314 9.49 -10.91 -34.90
N ASP A 315 10.26 -9.82 -34.82
CA ASP A 315 11.72 -9.83 -34.93
C ASP A 315 12.37 -9.78 -33.55
N ILE A 316 12.72 -10.95 -33.02
CA ILE A 316 13.27 -11.11 -31.67
C ILE A 316 14.70 -10.55 -31.52
N TYR A 317 15.41 -10.27 -32.61
CA TYR A 317 16.75 -9.66 -32.58
C TYR A 317 16.72 -8.14 -32.63
N ASN A 318 15.58 -7.52 -32.93
CA ASN A 318 15.44 -6.07 -32.87
C ASN A 318 15.17 -5.64 -31.44
N THR A 319 16.25 -5.38 -30.70
CA THR A 319 16.18 -5.02 -29.28
C THR A 319 16.12 -3.51 -29.02
N ASP A 320 16.46 -2.68 -30.01
CA ASP A 320 16.52 -1.24 -29.88
C ASP A 320 15.12 -0.61 -29.96
N GLY A 321 14.75 0.15 -28.90
CA GLY A 321 13.47 0.85 -28.84
C GLY A 321 12.26 -0.07 -29.05
N PHE A 322 12.37 -1.31 -28.60
CA PHE A 322 11.51 -2.41 -29.00
C PHE A 322 10.01 -2.13 -28.78
N LEU A 323 9.62 -1.47 -27.72
CA LEU A 323 8.22 -1.12 -27.51
C LEU A 323 8.00 0.36 -27.78
N ASN A 324 7.75 0.69 -29.03
CA ASN A 324 7.33 2.03 -29.47
C ASN A 324 6.06 1.95 -30.33
N GLN A 325 5.37 3.07 -30.46
CA GLN A 325 4.09 3.13 -31.19
C GLN A 325 4.25 2.80 -32.69
N GLN A 326 5.36 3.16 -33.32
CA GLN A 326 5.58 2.87 -34.73
C GLN A 326 5.71 1.36 -34.97
N ASN A 327 6.47 0.65 -34.15
CA ASN A 327 6.61 -0.80 -34.27
C ASN A 327 5.28 -1.54 -34.02
N ILE A 328 4.42 -1.00 -33.13
CA ILE A 328 3.08 -1.53 -32.91
C ILE A 328 2.20 -1.29 -34.14
N ALA A 329 2.21 -0.08 -34.68
CA ALA A 329 1.44 0.29 -35.88
C ALA A 329 1.83 -0.56 -37.10
N ASP A 330 3.12 -0.80 -37.28
CA ASP A 330 3.68 -1.59 -38.37
C ASP A 330 3.51 -3.10 -38.19
N GLY A 331 2.99 -3.53 -37.03
CA GLY A 331 2.76 -4.93 -36.70
C GLY A 331 4.01 -5.74 -36.37
N GLN A 332 5.15 -5.06 -36.16
CA GLN A 332 6.39 -5.70 -35.68
C GLN A 332 6.25 -6.12 -34.21
N ILE A 333 5.42 -5.41 -33.45
CA ILE A 333 5.05 -5.72 -32.08
C ILE A 333 3.53 -5.88 -31.98
N VAL A 334 3.09 -6.99 -31.42
CA VAL A 334 1.70 -7.22 -31.06
C VAL A 334 1.57 -7.09 -29.54
N VAL A 335 0.74 -6.18 -29.07
CA VAL A 335 0.41 -6.08 -27.66
C VAL A 335 -0.68 -7.11 -27.35
N GLN A 336 -0.29 -8.21 -26.72
CA GLN A 336 -1.21 -9.28 -26.38
C GLN A 336 -1.83 -9.03 -25.02
N ARG A 337 -3.17 -8.87 -24.97
CA ARG A 337 -3.90 -8.83 -23.71
C ARG A 337 -4.18 -10.26 -23.24
N VAL A 338 -3.55 -10.63 -22.11
CA VAL A 338 -3.73 -11.94 -21.49
C VAL A 338 -4.73 -11.81 -20.35
N MET A 339 -5.81 -12.56 -20.42
CA MET A 339 -6.86 -12.58 -19.39
C MET A 339 -7.00 -13.99 -18.82
N GLN A 340 -6.92 -14.14 -17.51
CA GLN A 340 -7.14 -15.39 -16.81
C GLN A 340 -8.19 -15.17 -15.70
N PRO A 341 -9.04 -16.16 -15.38
CA PRO A 341 -10.06 -16.00 -14.33
C PRO A 341 -9.50 -15.58 -12.96
N LYS A 342 -8.25 -15.95 -12.66
CA LYS A 342 -7.55 -15.59 -11.42
C LYS A 342 -7.00 -14.15 -11.39
N ASP A 343 -7.04 -13.45 -12.52
CA ASP A 343 -6.49 -12.10 -12.62
C ASP A 343 -7.47 -11.03 -12.13
N SER A 344 -8.70 -11.41 -11.77
CA SER A 344 -9.67 -10.52 -11.13
C SER A 344 -10.58 -11.29 -10.18
N TYR A 345 -10.91 -10.68 -9.05
CA TYR A 345 -11.92 -11.21 -8.15
C TYR A 345 -12.56 -10.10 -7.31
N ARG A 346 -13.76 -10.37 -6.85
CA ARG A 346 -14.45 -9.63 -5.81
C ARG A 346 -14.68 -10.53 -4.62
N ALA A 347 -14.45 -10.01 -3.43
CA ALA A 347 -14.68 -10.73 -2.18
C ALA A 347 -15.32 -9.80 -1.16
N GLY A 348 -16.29 -10.32 -0.43
CA GLY A 348 -16.91 -9.64 0.71
C GLY A 348 -16.81 -10.50 1.96
N ASN A 349 -16.76 -9.85 3.12
CA ASN A 349 -16.78 -10.53 4.41
C ASN A 349 -17.52 -9.66 5.42
N GLU A 350 -18.58 -10.21 6.01
CA GLU A 350 -19.33 -9.57 7.08
C GLU A 350 -19.09 -10.33 8.39
N ILE A 351 -18.79 -9.60 9.45
CA ILE A 351 -18.53 -10.18 10.78
C ILE A 351 -19.41 -9.49 11.81
N TYR A 352 -20.17 -10.28 12.55
CA TYR A 352 -20.94 -9.87 13.69
C TYR A 352 -20.36 -10.49 14.95
N SER A 353 -20.13 -9.70 15.99
CA SER A 353 -19.71 -10.25 17.26
C SER A 353 -20.37 -9.59 18.45
N ALA A 354 -20.62 -10.40 19.48
CA ALA A 354 -21.06 -9.95 20.78
C ALA A 354 -20.09 -10.47 21.85
N TYR A 355 -19.88 -9.67 22.89
CA TYR A 355 -19.03 -10.09 23.99
C TYR A 355 -19.58 -9.61 25.34
N LEU A 356 -19.27 -10.38 26.36
CA LEU A 356 -19.52 -10.07 27.76
C LEU A 356 -18.19 -10.19 28.51
N LEU A 357 -17.83 -9.14 29.23
CA LEU A 357 -16.62 -9.08 30.05
C LEU A 357 -16.98 -8.66 31.45
N THR A 358 -16.35 -9.24 32.44
CA THR A 358 -16.48 -8.80 33.82
C THR A 358 -15.16 -8.85 34.54
N ASP A 359 -14.88 -7.78 35.29
CA ASP A 359 -13.81 -7.71 36.26
C ASP A 359 -14.45 -7.59 37.63
N PHE A 360 -14.11 -8.47 38.55
CA PHE A 360 -14.59 -8.37 39.93
C PHE A 360 -13.54 -8.84 40.93
N TYR A 361 -13.64 -8.30 42.14
CA TYR A 361 -12.76 -8.62 43.25
C TYR A 361 -13.52 -9.37 44.31
N PRO A 362 -13.41 -10.71 44.36
CA PRO A 362 -14.00 -11.52 45.47
C PRO A 362 -13.37 -11.15 46.81
N THR A 363 -12.13 -10.76 46.81
CA THR A 363 -11.38 -10.21 47.95
C THR A 363 -10.49 -9.06 47.48
N GLU A 364 -9.97 -8.24 48.38
CA GLU A 364 -9.03 -7.15 48.02
C GLU A 364 -7.77 -7.61 47.29
N ALA A 365 -7.35 -8.87 47.50
CA ALA A 365 -6.15 -9.44 46.94
C ALA A 365 -6.36 -10.25 45.64
N LEU A 366 -7.61 -10.52 45.23
CA LEU A 366 -7.91 -11.40 44.10
C LEU A 366 -8.78 -10.66 43.06
N LEU A 367 -8.21 -10.40 41.88
CA LEU A 367 -8.94 -9.98 40.68
C LEU A 367 -9.33 -11.20 39.84
N VAL A 368 -10.59 -11.30 39.51
CA VAL A 368 -11.10 -12.29 38.55
C VAL A 368 -11.58 -11.56 37.32
N ASN A 369 -10.98 -11.89 36.18
CA ASN A 369 -11.37 -11.40 34.85
C ASN A 369 -11.97 -12.57 34.06
N LEU A 370 -13.22 -12.43 33.61
CA LEU A 370 -13.91 -13.41 32.80
C LEU A 370 -14.45 -12.75 31.54
N GLY A 371 -14.34 -13.44 30.41
CA GLY A 371 -14.83 -12.99 29.13
C GLY A 371 -15.45 -14.13 28.32
N LEU A 372 -16.56 -13.78 27.66
CA LEU A 372 -17.20 -14.62 26.65
C LEU A 372 -17.36 -13.79 25.38
N ARG A 373 -16.96 -14.35 24.24
CA ARG A 373 -17.16 -13.74 22.91
C ARG A 373 -17.81 -14.76 21.98
N TYR A 374 -18.80 -14.31 21.26
CA TYR A 374 -19.39 -15.03 20.14
C TYR A 374 -19.16 -14.23 18.87
N GLU A 375 -18.77 -14.89 17.79
CA GLU A 375 -18.49 -14.29 16.49
C GLU A 375 -19.10 -15.15 15.39
N MET A 376 -19.68 -14.49 14.39
CA MET A 376 -20.26 -15.09 13.19
C MET A 376 -19.77 -14.29 11.97
N SER A 377 -19.29 -15.01 10.95
CA SER A 377 -18.84 -14.49 9.65
C SER A 377 -19.57 -15.20 8.51
#